data_3d8c244f3a088f47ae90a690a7438208
#
_entry.id   3d8c244f3a088f47ae90a690a7438208
#
_cell.length_a   1.000
_cell.length_b   1.000
_cell.length_c   1.000
_cell.angle_alpha   90.00
_cell.angle_beta   90.00
_cell.angle_gamma   90.00
#
_symmetry.space_group_name_H-M   'P 1'
#
loop_
_entity.id
_entity.type
_entity.pdbx_description
1 polymer ?
#
loop_
_entity_poly.entity_id
_entity_poly.type
_entity_poly.pdbx_seq_one_letter_code
_entity_poly.pdbx_strand_id
1 'polypeptide(L)'
;MSTNIGDPEKGFADGEIVTIGIEGQKGARNSPSTLNAAFYDTQFWDGRVLTLEEQAKLPLTNPLEMGMPSHDTVVEKISTINEYKSLFKTVFKTDRITIDHGVQAIASFERTLFNFNTPLDRFMAGEDGALSDSAKRG
;
A
#
# COMPACT_ATOMS: atom_id res chain seq x y z
N MET A 1 10.38 9.71 -6.78
CA MET A 1 9.65 8.94 -5.74
C MET A 1 8.28 9.60 -5.62
N SER A 2 7.20 8.89 -5.90
CA SER A 2 5.89 9.41 -5.53
C SER A 2 5.89 9.50 -4.00
N THR A 3 6.02 10.70 -3.48
CA THR A 3 6.18 10.98 -2.05
C THR A 3 4.85 10.95 -1.30
N ASN A 4 3.77 10.63 -2.00
CA ASN A 4 2.41 10.82 -1.51
C ASN A 4 1.68 9.51 -1.16
N ILE A 5 2.24 8.36 -1.52
CA ILE A 5 1.69 7.07 -1.10
C ILE A 5 2.04 6.91 0.38
N GLY A 6 1.04 7.00 1.23
CA GLY A 6 1.20 6.88 2.66
C GLY A 6 0.99 8.16 3.46
N ASP A 7 0.39 9.21 2.87
CA ASP A 7 -0.05 10.38 3.62
C ASP A 7 -1.30 10.04 4.45
N PRO A 8 -1.20 9.98 5.78
CA PRO A 8 -2.34 9.65 6.64
C PRO A 8 -3.51 10.62 6.49
N GLU A 9 -3.22 11.90 6.22
CA GLU A 9 -4.26 12.94 6.07
C GLU A 9 -5.07 12.75 4.79
N LYS A 10 -4.53 12.02 3.81
CA LYS A 10 -5.19 11.65 2.55
C LYS A 10 -5.68 10.21 2.53
N GLY A 11 -5.82 9.58 3.70
CA GLY A 11 -6.21 8.17 3.80
C GLY A 11 -5.20 7.22 3.17
N PHE A 12 -3.91 7.56 3.24
CA PHE A 12 -2.80 6.82 2.62
C PHE A 12 -2.95 6.69 1.09
N ALA A 13 -3.60 7.64 0.43
CA ALA A 13 -3.58 7.84 -1.02
C ALA A 13 -2.66 9.01 -1.40
N ASP A 14 -2.42 9.24 -2.69
CA ASP A 14 -1.64 10.40 -3.14
C ASP A 14 -2.48 11.69 -3.25
N GLY A 15 -3.81 11.57 -3.28
CA GLY A 15 -4.74 12.70 -3.40
C GLY A 15 -4.77 13.34 -4.79
N GLU A 16 -4.16 12.72 -5.79
CA GLU A 16 -4.10 13.20 -7.17
C GLU A 16 -5.20 12.55 -8.03
N ILE A 17 -5.58 13.20 -9.13
CA ILE A 17 -6.56 12.66 -10.08
C ILE A 17 -6.04 11.38 -10.73
N VAL A 18 -4.75 11.32 -11.01
CA VAL A 18 -4.02 10.15 -11.50
C VAL A 18 -2.70 10.05 -10.77
N THR A 19 -2.24 8.84 -10.51
CA THR A 19 -0.95 8.59 -9.83
C THR A 19 0.19 9.31 -10.54
N ILE A 20 1.06 9.95 -9.77
CA ILE A 20 2.29 10.57 -10.25
C ILE A 20 3.48 9.74 -9.78
N GLY A 21 4.20 9.16 -10.72
CA GLY A 21 5.37 8.34 -10.47
C GLY A 21 6.70 9.10 -10.59
N ILE A 22 7.76 8.32 -10.81
CA ILE A 22 9.12 8.84 -10.97
C ILE A 22 9.17 9.85 -12.11
N GLU A 23 9.99 10.91 -11.95
CA GLU A 23 10.17 11.99 -12.95
C GLU A 23 8.87 12.67 -13.40
N GLY A 24 7.82 12.61 -12.58
CA GLY A 24 6.53 13.22 -12.89
C GLY A 24 5.70 12.45 -13.92
N GLN A 25 6.05 11.20 -14.21
CA GLN A 25 5.26 10.31 -15.06
C GLN A 25 3.85 10.15 -14.50
N LYS A 26 2.86 10.17 -15.38
CA LYS A 26 1.45 10.06 -14.98
C LYS A 26 0.93 8.66 -15.26
N GLY A 27 0.35 8.03 -14.25
CA GLY A 27 -0.42 6.82 -14.38
C GLY A 27 -1.77 7.07 -15.08
N ALA A 28 -2.46 5.99 -15.42
CA ALA A 28 -3.77 6.06 -16.06
C ALA A 28 -4.95 6.15 -15.06
N ARG A 29 -4.70 5.90 -13.79
CA ARG A 29 -5.73 5.81 -12.73
C ARG A 29 -5.26 6.52 -11.47
N ASN A 30 -6.22 6.87 -10.63
CA ASN A 30 -5.98 7.34 -9.26
C ASN A 30 -5.36 6.23 -8.41
N SER A 31 -4.53 6.61 -7.44
CA SER A 31 -4.02 5.69 -6.42
C SER A 31 -5.12 5.37 -5.41
N PRO A 32 -5.48 4.09 -5.21
CA PRO A 32 -6.42 3.74 -4.17
C PRO A 32 -5.81 3.99 -2.79
N SER A 33 -6.67 4.18 -1.78
CA SER A 33 -6.24 4.21 -0.39
C SER A 33 -5.68 2.85 0.02
N THR A 34 -4.61 2.84 0.83
CA THR A 34 -4.09 1.62 1.47
C THR A 34 -4.81 1.29 2.77
N LEU A 35 -5.64 2.22 3.30
CA LEU A 35 -6.47 1.93 4.47
C LEU A 35 -7.43 0.78 4.17
N ASN A 36 -7.47 -0.20 5.07
CA ASN A 36 -8.32 -1.38 4.96
C ASN A 36 -8.04 -2.27 3.73
N ALA A 37 -6.98 -2.02 2.95
CA ALA A 37 -6.64 -2.80 1.76
C ALA A 37 -6.42 -4.29 2.06
N ALA A 38 -6.04 -4.62 3.30
CA ALA A 38 -5.89 -6.00 3.77
C ALA A 38 -7.19 -6.83 3.77
N PHE A 39 -8.35 -6.17 3.70
CA PHE A 39 -9.66 -6.80 3.74
C PHE A 39 -10.32 -6.93 2.35
N TYR A 40 -9.63 -6.48 1.29
CA TYR A 40 -10.14 -6.63 -0.06
C TYR A 40 -9.81 -8.01 -0.63
N ASP A 41 -10.77 -8.64 -1.27
CA ASP A 41 -10.59 -9.93 -1.95
C ASP A 41 -9.60 -9.87 -3.11
N THR A 42 -9.46 -8.70 -3.71
CA THR A 42 -8.55 -8.42 -4.83
C THR A 42 -7.94 -7.04 -4.73
N GLN A 43 -6.77 -6.85 -5.32
CA GLN A 43 -6.05 -5.59 -5.32
C GLN A 43 -6.07 -4.92 -6.70
N PHE A 44 -5.81 -3.61 -6.75
CA PHE A 44 -6.01 -2.71 -7.86
C PHE A 44 -7.49 -2.50 -8.24
N TRP A 45 -7.77 -1.45 -9.01
CA TRP A 45 -9.12 -1.11 -9.47
C TRP A 45 -9.76 -2.18 -10.37
N ASP A 46 -8.96 -3.01 -11.00
CA ASP A 46 -9.37 -4.08 -11.92
C ASP A 46 -9.27 -5.48 -11.30
N GLY A 47 -8.86 -5.59 -10.04
CA GLY A 47 -8.82 -6.87 -9.34
C GLY A 47 -7.80 -7.88 -9.89
N ARG A 48 -6.75 -7.40 -10.59
CA ARG A 48 -5.82 -8.28 -11.33
C ARG A 48 -4.85 -9.09 -10.49
N VAL A 49 -4.75 -8.82 -9.18
CA VAL A 49 -3.98 -9.61 -8.23
C VAL A 49 -4.75 -9.86 -6.95
N LEU A 50 -4.41 -10.91 -6.22
CA LEU A 50 -5.20 -11.40 -5.08
C LEU A 50 -4.60 -11.00 -3.73
N THR A 51 -3.30 -10.69 -3.67
CA THR A 51 -2.60 -10.45 -2.40
C THR A 51 -1.90 -9.10 -2.39
N LEU A 52 -1.69 -8.56 -1.19
CA LEU A 52 -0.90 -7.34 -1.00
C LEU A 52 0.55 -7.53 -1.45
N GLU A 53 1.11 -8.73 -1.26
CA GLU A 53 2.46 -9.08 -1.70
C GLU A 53 2.60 -9.02 -3.22
N GLU A 54 1.63 -9.54 -3.95
CA GLU A 54 1.60 -9.45 -5.42
C GLU A 54 1.42 -8.01 -5.87
N GLN A 55 0.52 -7.27 -5.20
CA GLN A 55 0.30 -5.86 -5.47
C GLN A 55 1.57 -5.05 -5.30
N ALA A 56 2.29 -5.23 -4.18
CA ALA A 56 3.50 -4.47 -3.87
C ALA A 56 4.66 -4.69 -4.87
N LYS A 57 4.69 -5.82 -5.57
CA LYS A 57 5.72 -6.11 -6.59
C LYS A 57 5.59 -5.23 -7.83
N LEU A 58 4.37 -4.96 -8.27
CA LEU A 58 4.12 -4.38 -9.60
C LEU A 58 4.57 -2.91 -9.71
N PRO A 59 4.30 -2.02 -8.75
CA PRO A 59 4.75 -0.63 -8.80
C PRO A 59 6.26 -0.46 -8.85
N LEU A 60 7.01 -1.39 -8.26
CA LEU A 60 8.47 -1.32 -8.18
C LEU A 60 9.12 -1.25 -9.56
N THR A 61 8.64 -2.05 -10.51
CA THR A 61 9.21 -2.14 -11.87
C THR A 61 8.37 -1.46 -12.94
N ASN A 62 7.20 -0.90 -12.57
CA ASN A 62 6.39 -0.14 -13.51
C ASN A 62 7.10 1.17 -13.88
N PRO A 63 7.40 1.42 -15.18
CA PRO A 63 8.10 2.61 -15.61
C PRO A 63 7.34 3.91 -15.33
N LEU A 64 6.02 3.86 -15.23
CA LEU A 64 5.18 5.02 -14.90
C LEU A 64 5.07 5.28 -13.38
N GLU A 65 5.57 4.36 -12.54
CA GLU A 65 5.50 4.45 -11.07
C GLU A 65 6.90 4.58 -10.47
N MET A 66 7.54 3.48 -10.08
CA MET A 66 8.89 3.52 -9.47
C MET A 66 10.03 3.31 -10.47
N GLY A 67 9.77 2.73 -11.63
CA GLY A 67 10.69 2.65 -12.76
C GLY A 67 11.97 1.85 -12.50
N MET A 68 11.98 0.95 -11.50
CA MET A 68 13.16 0.12 -11.27
C MET A 68 13.35 -0.87 -12.43
N PRO A 69 14.60 -1.08 -12.91
CA PRO A 69 14.87 -1.96 -14.05
C PRO A 69 14.42 -3.41 -13.83
N SER A 70 14.55 -3.89 -12.60
CA SER A 70 14.14 -5.25 -12.21
C SER A 70 13.95 -5.35 -10.70
N HIS A 71 13.31 -6.43 -10.24
CA HIS A 71 13.23 -6.75 -8.82
C HIS A 71 14.63 -7.05 -8.21
N ASP A 72 15.55 -7.61 -8.99
CA ASP A 72 16.91 -7.86 -8.52
C ASP A 72 17.63 -6.53 -8.21
N THR A 73 17.46 -5.51 -9.05
CA THR A 73 18.01 -4.17 -8.77
C THR A 73 17.41 -3.54 -7.50
N VAL A 74 16.14 -3.79 -7.21
CA VAL A 74 15.53 -3.37 -5.93
C VAL A 74 16.22 -4.07 -4.77
N VAL A 75 16.42 -5.39 -4.85
CA VAL A 75 17.08 -6.20 -3.82
C VAL A 75 18.53 -5.75 -3.62
N GLU A 76 19.27 -5.52 -4.69
CA GLU A 76 20.64 -4.98 -4.64
C GLU A 76 20.66 -3.65 -3.86
N LYS A 77 19.79 -2.71 -4.22
CA LYS A 77 19.68 -1.41 -3.56
C LYS A 77 19.40 -1.52 -2.06
N ILE A 78 18.42 -2.33 -1.66
CA ILE A 78 18.10 -2.56 -0.25
C ILE A 78 19.28 -3.22 0.44
N SER A 79 19.97 -4.14 -0.23
CA SER A 79 21.12 -4.87 0.31
C SER A 79 22.38 -4.00 0.47
N THR A 80 22.43 -2.76 0.01
CA THR A 80 23.53 -1.83 0.33
C THR A 80 23.34 -1.15 1.67
N ILE A 81 22.14 -1.16 2.24
CA ILE A 81 21.78 -0.43 3.46
C ILE A 81 21.90 -1.37 4.66
N ASN A 82 22.85 -1.09 5.55
CA ASN A 82 23.18 -1.97 6.68
C ASN A 82 22.03 -2.14 7.67
N GLU A 83 21.23 -1.09 7.88
CA GLU A 83 20.04 -1.12 8.73
C GLU A 83 19.03 -2.14 8.20
N TYR A 84 18.77 -2.14 6.91
CA TYR A 84 17.88 -3.13 6.28
C TYR A 84 18.45 -4.54 6.40
N LYS A 85 19.75 -4.76 6.15
CA LYS A 85 20.37 -6.09 6.35
C LYS A 85 20.10 -6.63 7.74
N SER A 86 20.33 -5.80 8.76
CA SER A 86 20.14 -6.19 10.16
C SER A 86 18.68 -6.52 10.48
N LEU A 87 17.74 -5.69 10.00
CA LEU A 87 16.31 -5.90 10.20
C LEU A 87 15.83 -7.17 9.49
N PHE A 88 16.19 -7.36 8.21
CA PHE A 88 15.80 -8.54 7.43
C PHE A 88 16.38 -9.82 8.04
N LYS A 89 17.65 -9.81 8.47
CA LYS A 89 18.27 -10.93 9.18
C LYS A 89 17.51 -11.26 10.48
N THR A 90 17.11 -10.24 11.22
CA THR A 90 16.37 -10.44 12.49
C THR A 90 14.99 -11.04 12.25
N VAL A 91 14.27 -10.55 11.25
CA VAL A 91 12.89 -10.97 10.97
C VAL A 91 12.85 -12.32 10.23
N PHE A 92 13.57 -12.42 9.12
CA PHE A 92 13.49 -13.58 8.21
C PHE A 92 14.54 -14.67 8.52
N LYS A 93 15.43 -14.46 9.51
CA LYS A 93 16.47 -15.42 9.93
C LYS A 93 17.38 -15.85 8.78
N THR A 94 17.64 -14.95 7.83
CA THR A 94 18.49 -15.18 6.66
C THR A 94 19.41 -13.97 6.41
N ASP A 95 20.58 -14.22 5.87
CA ASP A 95 21.49 -13.17 5.42
C ASP A 95 21.20 -12.72 3.98
N ARG A 96 20.35 -13.48 3.26
CA ARG A 96 19.98 -13.18 1.88
C ARG A 96 18.62 -12.49 1.83
N ILE A 97 18.63 -11.22 1.43
CA ILE A 97 17.39 -10.48 1.12
C ILE A 97 16.86 -10.94 -0.24
N THR A 98 15.56 -11.11 -0.35
CA THR A 98 14.85 -11.41 -1.61
C THR A 98 13.74 -10.38 -1.81
N ILE A 99 13.22 -10.30 -3.05
CA ILE A 99 12.07 -9.43 -3.33
C ILE A 99 10.85 -9.87 -2.50
N ASP A 100 10.67 -11.17 -2.31
CA ASP A 100 9.55 -11.70 -1.51
C ASP A 100 9.63 -11.23 -0.05
N HIS A 101 10.82 -11.21 0.56
CA HIS A 101 11.00 -10.62 1.88
C HIS A 101 10.62 -9.13 1.88
N GLY A 102 11.03 -8.37 0.85
CA GLY A 102 10.70 -6.95 0.71
C GLY A 102 9.20 -6.70 0.66
N VAL A 103 8.48 -7.42 -0.19
CA VAL A 103 7.04 -7.23 -0.34
C VAL A 103 6.25 -7.79 0.85
N GLN A 104 6.73 -8.84 1.52
CA GLN A 104 6.16 -9.31 2.78
C GLN A 104 6.27 -8.25 3.89
N ALA A 105 7.38 -7.52 3.95
CA ALA A 105 7.53 -6.42 4.89
C ALA A 105 6.55 -5.27 4.58
N ILE A 106 6.40 -4.90 3.30
CA ILE A 106 5.43 -3.89 2.86
C ILE A 106 4.01 -4.33 3.20
N ALA A 107 3.61 -5.52 2.80
CA ALA A 107 2.28 -6.07 3.04
C ALA A 107 1.98 -6.22 4.54
N SER A 108 2.98 -6.55 5.36
CA SER A 108 2.83 -6.59 6.82
C SER A 108 2.55 -5.21 7.39
N PHE A 109 3.22 -4.17 6.89
CA PHE A 109 2.92 -2.78 7.26
C PHE A 109 1.51 -2.38 6.83
N GLU A 110 1.13 -2.63 5.58
CA GLU A 110 -0.21 -2.32 5.08
C GLU A 110 -1.32 -2.99 5.89
N ARG A 111 -1.10 -4.21 6.40
CA ARG A 111 -2.01 -4.91 7.31
C ARG A 111 -2.17 -4.22 8.67
N THR A 112 -1.32 -3.27 9.02
CA THR A 112 -1.51 -2.43 10.21
C THR A 112 -2.34 -1.16 9.93
N LEU A 113 -2.55 -0.84 8.65
CA LEU A 113 -3.29 0.33 8.21
C LEU A 113 -4.78 0.02 8.11
N PHE A 114 -5.46 0.01 9.25
CA PHE A 114 -6.90 -0.20 9.31
C PHE A 114 -7.58 0.85 10.16
N ASN A 115 -8.83 1.12 9.85
CA ASN A 115 -9.68 2.00 10.60
C ASN A 115 -11.02 1.29 10.87
N PHE A 116 -11.29 1.04 12.13
CA PHE A 116 -12.50 0.41 12.62
C PHE A 116 -13.24 1.33 13.58
N ASN A 117 -14.46 0.96 13.92
CA ASN A 117 -15.32 1.70 14.83
C ASN A 117 -15.61 3.13 14.33
N THR A 118 -15.70 3.28 13.01
CA THR A 118 -16.14 4.53 12.39
C THR A 118 -17.61 4.81 12.75
N PRO A 119 -18.11 6.04 12.56
CA PRO A 119 -19.54 6.31 12.71
C PRO A 119 -20.43 5.36 11.89
N LEU A 120 -20.00 4.98 10.69
CA LEU A 120 -20.70 4.01 9.85
C LEU A 120 -20.70 2.61 10.49
N ASP A 121 -19.55 2.13 10.96
CA ASP A 121 -19.45 0.81 11.61
C ASP A 121 -20.36 0.72 12.83
N ARG A 122 -20.38 1.77 13.65
CA ARG A 122 -21.26 1.86 14.84
C ARG A 122 -22.73 1.88 14.46
N PHE A 123 -23.09 2.63 13.40
CA PHE A 123 -24.45 2.64 12.88
C PHE A 123 -24.86 1.25 12.37
N MET A 124 -24.02 0.57 11.61
CA MET A 124 -24.27 -0.79 11.13
C MET A 124 -24.36 -1.82 12.28
N ALA A 125 -23.69 -1.55 13.40
CA ALA A 125 -23.80 -2.32 14.63
C ALA A 125 -25.06 -2.00 15.47
N GLY A 126 -25.93 -1.06 15.02
CA GLY A 126 -27.20 -0.74 15.66
C GLY A 126 -27.18 0.54 16.52
N GLU A 127 -26.12 1.34 16.48
CA GLU A 127 -26.07 2.64 17.16
C GLU A 127 -26.69 3.73 16.27
N ASP A 128 -28.02 3.89 16.33
CA ASP A 128 -28.76 4.83 15.47
C ASP A 128 -28.25 6.26 15.52
N GLY A 129 -27.72 6.71 16.65
CA GLY A 129 -27.18 8.06 16.85
C GLY A 129 -25.78 8.28 16.24
N ALA A 130 -25.12 7.24 15.74
CA ALA A 130 -23.75 7.33 15.24
C ALA A 130 -23.61 8.11 13.93
N LEU A 131 -24.68 8.16 13.11
CA LEU A 131 -24.74 8.96 11.88
C LEU A 131 -25.76 10.09 12.00
N SER A 132 -25.47 11.23 11.39
CA SER A 132 -26.45 12.29 11.20
C SER A 132 -27.56 11.86 10.23
N ASP A 133 -28.74 12.51 10.32
CA ASP A 133 -29.84 12.21 9.41
C ASP A 133 -29.47 12.47 7.93
N SER A 134 -28.56 13.43 7.68
CA SER A 134 -28.04 13.68 6.33
C SER A 134 -27.18 12.50 5.85
N ALA A 135 -26.29 11.98 6.68
CA ALA A 135 -25.45 10.84 6.34
C ALA A 135 -26.25 9.56 6.13
N LYS A 136 -27.37 9.38 6.88
CA LYS A 136 -28.29 8.23 6.67
C LYS A 136 -29.04 8.26 5.35
N ARG A 137 -29.26 9.46 4.76
CA ARG A 137 -29.95 9.62 3.48
C ARG A 137 -29.06 9.45 2.24
N GLY A 138 -27.76 9.56 2.37
CA GLY A 138 -26.80 9.53 1.27
C GLY A 138 -25.67 8.60 1.48
#